data_6a45508e5604ff0ce768d369b0fec143
#
_entry.id   6a45508e5604ff0ce768d369b0fec143
#
_cell.length_a   1.000
_cell.length_b   1.000
_cell.length_c   1.000
_cell.angle_alpha   90.00
_cell.angle_beta   90.00
_cell.angle_gamma   90.00
#
_symmetry.space_group_name_H-M   'P 1'
#
loop_
_entity.id
_entity.type
_entity.pdbx_description
1 polymer ?
#
loop_
_entity_poly.entity_id
_entity_poly.type
_entity_poly.pdbx_seq_one_letter_code
_entity_poly.pdbx_strand_id
1 'polypeptide(L)'
;SAVEGLPEVLDSLVVDLEYLGRESYMPLFVVLRPGVPLDAALRARIAGAIRTALSPRFVPDDILQVAEVPRTLSGKKQELPIKKLLLGQPLEKVVNQDAMANPGCLPWYVDFAARRAAGGTVP
;
A
#
# COMPACT_ATOMS: atom_id res chain seq x y z
N SER A 1 -2.19 2.17 14.06
CA SER A 1 -1.22 1.15 13.68
C SER A 1 0.21 1.57 14.02
N ALA A 2 1.12 0.61 14.00
CA ALA A 2 2.53 0.87 14.30
C ALA A 2 3.14 1.92 13.37
N VAL A 3 2.77 1.91 12.09
CA VAL A 3 3.30 2.82 11.08
C VAL A 3 2.73 4.23 11.25
N GLU A 4 1.43 4.32 11.45
CA GLU A 4 0.75 5.61 11.60
C GLU A 4 1.05 6.29 12.93
N GLY A 5 1.70 5.58 13.85
CA GLY A 5 2.23 6.17 15.08
C GLY A 5 3.47 7.04 14.86
N LEU A 6 4.13 6.93 13.69
CA LEU A 6 5.26 7.77 13.36
C LEU A 6 4.77 9.16 12.92
N PRO A 7 5.40 10.25 13.43
CA PRO A 7 4.91 11.60 13.13
C PRO A 7 4.96 11.98 11.66
N GLU A 8 5.84 11.37 10.86
CA GLU A 8 5.97 11.63 9.43
C GLU A 8 4.86 10.99 8.60
N VAL A 9 4.16 9.99 9.13
CA VAL A 9 3.18 9.19 8.38
C VAL A 9 1.77 9.65 8.69
N LEU A 10 1.03 10.09 7.67
CA LEU A 10 -0.37 10.50 7.79
C LEU A 10 -1.33 9.34 7.63
N ASP A 11 -1.00 8.38 6.77
CA ASP A 11 -1.86 7.24 6.50
C ASP A 11 -1.03 6.08 5.94
N SER A 12 -1.57 4.87 5.98
CA SER A 12 -0.89 3.69 5.46
C SER A 12 -1.87 2.61 5.03
N LEU A 13 -1.42 1.75 4.12
CA LEU A 13 -2.16 0.56 3.69
C LEU A 13 -1.16 -0.56 3.44
N VAL A 14 -1.32 -1.68 4.12
CA VAL A 14 -0.54 -2.89 3.85
C VAL A 14 -1.44 -3.90 3.13
N VAL A 15 -0.88 -4.56 2.12
CA VAL A 15 -1.58 -5.60 1.37
C VAL A 15 -0.70 -6.85 1.37
N ASP A 16 -1.24 -7.96 1.82
CA ASP A 16 -0.53 -9.24 1.83
C ASP A 16 -0.98 -10.06 0.62
N LEU A 17 -0.08 -10.23 -0.34
CA LEU A 17 -0.34 -11.01 -1.54
C LEU A 17 0.24 -12.42 -1.35
N GLU A 18 -0.65 -13.37 -1.17
CA GLU A 18 -0.26 -14.78 -1.15
C GLU A 18 -0.41 -15.35 -2.56
N TYR A 19 0.70 -15.83 -3.13
CA TYR A 19 0.70 -16.46 -4.44
C TYR A 19 0.82 -17.97 -4.30
N LEU A 20 -0.08 -18.69 -4.92
CA LEU A 20 0.02 -20.16 -4.97
C LEU A 20 1.29 -20.58 -5.72
N GLY A 21 2.16 -21.33 -5.03
CA GLY A 21 3.41 -21.82 -5.62
C GLY A 21 4.46 -20.75 -5.90
N ARG A 22 4.33 -19.53 -5.32
CA ARG A 22 5.25 -18.42 -5.49
C ARG A 22 5.49 -17.76 -4.13
N GLU A 23 6.58 -17.02 -4.02
CA GLU A 23 6.82 -16.23 -2.82
C GLU A 23 5.70 -15.20 -2.64
N SER A 24 5.26 -15.02 -1.39
CA SER A 24 4.32 -13.96 -1.07
C SER A 24 5.00 -12.61 -1.18
N TYR A 25 4.22 -11.58 -1.49
CA TYR A 25 4.68 -10.21 -1.57
C TYR A 25 3.77 -9.33 -0.73
N MET A 26 4.36 -8.50 0.11
CA MET A 26 3.60 -7.66 1.02
C MET A 26 4.10 -6.21 0.91
N PRO A 27 3.48 -5.40 0.03
CA PRO A 27 3.80 -3.98 -0.07
C PRO A 27 3.11 -3.18 1.03
N LEU A 28 3.79 -2.13 1.49
CA LEU A 28 3.22 -1.12 2.38
C LEU A 28 3.17 0.21 1.62
N PHE A 29 1.97 0.76 1.48
CA PHE A 29 1.77 2.08 0.89
C PHE A 29 1.66 3.10 2.01
N VAL A 30 2.41 4.19 1.94
CA VAL A 30 2.42 5.23 2.98
C VAL A 30 2.12 6.60 2.39
N VAL A 31 1.33 7.37 3.11
CA VAL A 31 1.10 8.79 2.84
C VAL A 31 1.94 9.57 3.85
N LEU A 32 2.85 10.39 3.37
CA LEU A 32 3.75 11.17 4.22
C LEU A 32 3.29 12.61 4.32
N ARG A 33 3.70 13.29 5.38
CA ARG A 33 3.50 14.73 5.51
C ARG A 33 4.19 15.45 4.35
N PRO A 34 3.64 16.59 3.88
CA PRO A 34 4.27 17.38 2.83
C PRO A 34 5.74 17.70 3.17
N GLY A 35 6.61 17.54 2.19
CA GLY A 35 8.03 17.84 2.34
C GLY A 35 8.87 16.78 3.02
N VAL A 36 8.27 15.68 3.50
CA VAL A 36 9.00 14.57 4.11
C VAL A 36 9.41 13.58 3.03
N PRO A 37 10.73 13.33 2.84
CA PRO A 37 11.17 12.35 1.85
C PRO A 37 11.07 10.93 2.42
N LEU A 38 10.73 9.97 1.56
CA LEU A 38 10.83 8.55 1.89
C LEU A 38 12.27 8.09 1.62
N ASP A 39 13.17 8.45 2.51
CA ASP A 39 14.58 8.11 2.41
C ASP A 39 14.91 6.81 3.15
N ALA A 40 16.16 6.39 3.09
CA ALA A 40 16.61 5.16 3.75
C ALA A 40 16.40 5.20 5.26
N ALA A 41 16.59 6.34 5.89
CA ALA A 41 16.40 6.50 7.33
C ALA A 41 14.94 6.31 7.73
N LEU A 42 14.00 6.91 6.99
CA LEU A 42 12.57 6.76 7.28
C LEU A 42 12.10 5.34 7.00
N ARG A 43 12.56 4.71 5.91
CA ARG A 43 12.25 3.31 5.62
C ARG A 43 12.70 2.39 6.75
N ALA A 44 13.90 2.61 7.29
CA ALA A 44 14.41 1.83 8.41
C ALA A 44 13.58 2.04 9.68
N ARG A 45 13.14 3.26 9.95
CA ARG A 45 12.28 3.56 11.11
C ARG A 45 10.90 2.91 10.98
N ILE A 46 10.33 2.92 9.78
CA ILE A 46 9.04 2.25 9.51
C ILE A 46 9.18 0.74 9.75
N ALA A 47 10.19 0.12 9.16
CA ALA A 47 10.46 -1.31 9.34
C ALA A 47 10.71 -1.65 10.81
N GLY A 48 11.47 -0.84 11.50
CA GLY A 48 11.76 -1.01 12.93
C GLY A 48 10.51 -0.90 13.81
N ALA A 49 9.62 0.04 13.50
CA ALA A 49 8.37 0.20 14.23
C ALA A 49 7.47 -1.03 14.08
N ILE A 50 7.38 -1.59 12.88
CA ILE A 50 6.60 -2.81 12.63
C ILE A 50 7.22 -4.00 13.37
N ARG A 51 8.54 -4.18 13.27
CA ARG A 51 9.25 -5.28 13.92
C ARG A 51 9.06 -5.26 15.43
N THR A 52 9.13 -4.07 16.03
CA THR A 52 8.99 -3.90 17.48
C THR A 52 7.54 -4.10 17.94
N ALA A 53 6.58 -3.53 17.23
CA ALA A 53 5.17 -3.58 17.64
C ALA A 53 4.49 -4.92 17.33
N LEU A 54 4.91 -5.61 16.28
CA LEU A 54 4.29 -6.85 15.81
C LEU A 54 5.29 -8.01 15.82
N SER A 55 6.03 -8.17 14.73
CA SER A 55 7.12 -9.15 14.63
C SER A 55 7.87 -8.95 13.32
N PRO A 56 9.07 -9.57 13.15
CA PRO A 56 9.82 -9.48 11.87
C PRO A 56 9.04 -9.97 10.65
N ARG A 57 8.12 -10.92 10.83
CA ARG A 57 7.35 -11.48 9.71
C ARG A 57 6.39 -10.47 9.07
N PHE A 58 6.06 -9.38 9.76
CA PHE A 58 5.16 -8.34 9.26
C PHE A 58 5.90 -7.15 8.63
N VAL A 59 7.23 -7.20 8.58
CA VAL A 59 8.01 -6.18 7.87
C VAL A 59 7.73 -6.33 6.37
N PRO A 60 7.27 -5.25 5.70
CA PRO A 60 6.90 -5.34 4.28
C PRO A 60 8.12 -5.56 3.38
N ASP A 61 7.85 -6.14 2.21
CA ASP A 61 8.89 -6.35 1.18
C ASP A 61 9.26 -5.03 0.51
N ASP A 62 8.28 -4.15 0.31
CA ASP A 62 8.49 -2.82 -0.26
C ASP A 62 7.69 -1.78 0.53
N ILE A 63 8.23 -0.58 0.61
CA ILE A 63 7.55 0.59 1.17
C ILE A 63 7.45 1.62 0.07
N LEU A 64 6.23 2.05 -0.24
CA LEU A 64 5.94 2.90 -1.40
C LEU A 64 5.18 4.14 -0.94
N GLN A 65 5.64 5.31 -1.40
CA GLN A 65 4.94 6.56 -1.11
C GLN A 65 3.80 6.76 -2.09
N VAL A 66 2.62 7.07 -1.57
CA VAL A 66 1.43 7.35 -2.36
C VAL A 66 0.81 8.69 -1.90
N ALA A 67 0.01 9.29 -2.77
CA ALA A 67 -0.69 10.52 -2.41
C ALA A 67 -1.85 10.27 -1.45
N GLU A 68 -2.57 9.15 -1.66
CA GLU A 68 -3.73 8.79 -0.85
C GLU A 68 -3.89 7.28 -0.77
N VAL A 69 -4.47 6.82 0.34
CA VAL A 69 -4.93 5.45 0.51
C VAL A 69 -6.40 5.38 0.09
N PRO A 70 -6.80 4.40 -0.76
CA PRO A 70 -8.19 4.29 -1.19
C PRO A 70 -9.13 4.04 -0.01
N ARG A 71 -10.22 4.81 0.07
CA ARG A 71 -11.21 4.68 1.14
C ARG A 71 -12.63 4.68 0.59
N THR A 72 -13.52 4.00 1.30
CA THR A 72 -14.96 4.08 1.05
C THR A 72 -15.48 5.46 1.48
N LEU A 73 -16.72 5.77 1.11
CA LEU A 73 -17.40 7.00 1.56
C LEU A 73 -17.50 7.07 3.09
N SER A 74 -17.54 5.92 3.77
CA SER A 74 -17.55 5.87 5.23
C SER A 74 -16.16 5.90 5.86
N GLY A 75 -15.09 6.02 5.06
CA GLY A 75 -13.72 6.16 5.54
C GLY A 75 -12.96 4.86 5.75
N LYS A 76 -13.49 3.73 5.35
CA LYS A 76 -12.80 2.45 5.47
C LYS A 76 -11.74 2.27 4.40
N LYS A 77 -10.57 1.79 4.77
CA LYS A 77 -9.50 1.44 3.83
C LYS A 77 -9.93 0.31 2.91
N GLN A 78 -9.62 0.44 1.62
CA GLN A 78 -9.98 -0.53 0.59
C GLN A 78 -8.86 -1.55 0.35
N GLU A 79 -8.48 -2.29 1.37
CA GLU A 79 -7.40 -3.27 1.29
C GLU A 79 -7.72 -4.39 0.29
N LEU A 80 -8.90 -5.02 0.42
CA LEU A 80 -9.26 -6.16 -0.42
C LEU A 80 -9.36 -5.81 -1.91
N PRO A 81 -9.99 -4.69 -2.31
CA PRO A 81 -9.98 -4.28 -3.71
C PRO A 81 -8.58 -4.09 -4.27
N ILE A 82 -7.68 -3.46 -3.52
CA ILE A 82 -6.30 -3.27 -3.97
C ILE A 82 -5.56 -4.60 -4.08
N LYS A 83 -5.78 -5.51 -3.13
CA LYS A 83 -5.21 -6.86 -3.20
C LYS A 83 -5.63 -7.55 -4.50
N LYS A 84 -6.92 -7.53 -4.83
CA LYS A 84 -7.44 -8.14 -6.06
C LYS A 84 -6.87 -7.49 -7.31
N LEU A 85 -6.74 -6.16 -7.30
CA LEU A 85 -6.15 -5.41 -8.40
C LEU A 85 -4.69 -5.85 -8.63
N LEU A 86 -3.91 -5.97 -7.56
CA LEU A 86 -2.51 -6.41 -7.64
C LEU A 86 -2.38 -7.87 -8.05
N LEU A 87 -3.43 -8.68 -7.85
CA LEU A 87 -3.48 -10.06 -8.30
C LEU A 87 -3.94 -10.18 -9.77
N GLY A 88 -4.18 -9.07 -10.44
CA GLY A 88 -4.47 -9.04 -11.87
C GLY A 88 -5.93 -8.89 -12.26
N GLN A 89 -6.82 -8.70 -11.29
CA GLN A 89 -8.23 -8.47 -11.62
C GLN A 89 -8.45 -7.05 -12.13
N PRO A 90 -9.34 -6.85 -13.12
CA PRO A 90 -9.59 -5.51 -13.67
C PRO A 90 -10.29 -4.60 -12.65
N LEU A 91 -9.94 -3.32 -12.70
CA LEU A 91 -10.41 -2.32 -11.74
C LEU A 91 -11.93 -2.28 -11.60
N GLU A 92 -12.65 -2.32 -12.71
CA GLU A 92 -14.11 -2.23 -12.74
C GLU A 92 -14.80 -3.42 -12.05
N LYS A 93 -14.10 -4.54 -11.87
CA LYS A 93 -14.63 -5.71 -11.17
C LYS A 93 -14.34 -5.71 -9.68
N VAL A 94 -13.36 -4.94 -9.22
CA VAL A 94 -12.94 -4.99 -7.82
C VAL A 94 -13.39 -3.78 -7.01
N VAL A 95 -13.71 -2.66 -7.67
CA VAL A 95 -14.04 -1.40 -7.02
C VAL A 95 -15.31 -0.81 -7.62
N ASN A 96 -16.23 -0.35 -6.74
CA ASN A 96 -17.30 0.55 -7.13
C ASN A 96 -16.83 1.99 -6.82
N GLN A 97 -16.41 2.71 -7.87
CA GLN A 97 -15.85 4.06 -7.69
C GLN A 97 -16.86 5.06 -7.12
N ASP A 98 -18.15 4.85 -7.37
CA ASP A 98 -19.21 5.72 -6.83
C ASP A 98 -19.35 5.57 -5.30
N ALA A 99 -18.90 4.47 -4.74
CA ALA A 99 -18.90 4.22 -3.30
C ALA A 99 -17.61 4.65 -2.60
N MET A 100 -16.69 5.30 -3.32
CA MET A 100 -15.40 5.74 -2.78
C MET A 100 -15.38 7.22 -2.48
N ALA A 101 -14.66 7.58 -1.40
CA ALA A 101 -14.42 8.99 -1.06
C ALA A 101 -13.40 9.63 -2.01
N ASN A 102 -12.43 8.83 -2.50
CA ASN A 102 -11.27 9.34 -3.24
C ASN A 102 -10.92 8.47 -4.47
N PRO A 103 -11.85 8.27 -5.41
CA PRO A 103 -11.57 7.40 -6.56
C PRO A 103 -10.42 7.90 -7.45
N GLY A 104 -10.10 9.19 -7.38
CA GLY A 104 -8.98 9.77 -8.13
C GLY A 104 -7.60 9.23 -7.76
N CYS A 105 -7.47 8.54 -6.63
CA CYS A 105 -6.19 7.91 -6.24
C CYS A 105 -5.94 6.58 -6.96
N LEU A 106 -6.96 5.98 -7.56
CA LEU A 106 -6.86 4.63 -8.14
C LEU A 106 -5.88 4.49 -9.31
N PRO A 107 -5.72 5.48 -10.22
CA PRO A 107 -4.78 5.34 -11.33
C PRO A 107 -3.36 4.98 -10.91
N TRP A 108 -2.90 5.49 -9.78
CA TRP A 108 -1.57 5.14 -9.27
C TRP A 108 -1.45 3.63 -9.01
N TYR A 109 -2.47 3.04 -8.38
CA TYR A 109 -2.48 1.61 -8.04
C TYR A 109 -2.63 0.73 -9.28
N VAL A 110 -3.41 1.18 -10.26
CA VAL A 110 -3.56 0.49 -11.55
C VAL A 110 -2.21 0.45 -12.27
N ASP A 111 -1.50 1.58 -12.31
CA ASP A 111 -0.17 1.67 -12.92
C ASP A 111 0.84 0.79 -12.19
N PHE A 112 0.84 0.82 -10.86
CA PHE A 112 1.71 -0.02 -10.04
C PHE A 112 1.46 -1.51 -10.32
N ALA A 113 0.19 -1.94 -10.37
CA ALA A 113 -0.18 -3.32 -10.67
C ALA A 113 0.31 -3.74 -12.06
N ALA A 114 0.17 -2.86 -13.06
CA ALA A 114 0.62 -3.13 -14.42
C ALA A 114 2.14 -3.25 -14.51
N ARG A 115 2.87 -2.40 -13.82
CA ARG A 115 4.34 -2.46 -13.76
C ARG A 115 4.84 -3.75 -13.13
N ARG A 116 4.21 -4.20 -12.05
CA ARG A 116 4.55 -5.46 -11.42
C ARG A 116 4.29 -6.65 -12.35
N ALA A 117 3.13 -6.66 -13.03
CA ALA A 117 2.77 -7.73 -13.96
C ALA A 117 3.76 -7.81 -15.12
N ALA A 118 4.30 -6.68 -15.55
CA ALA A 118 5.30 -6.60 -16.64
C ALA A 118 6.73 -6.90 -16.16
N GLY A 119 6.94 -7.12 -14.85
CA GLY A 119 8.27 -7.30 -14.28
C GLY A 119 9.09 -6.04 -14.18
N GLY A 120 8.45 -4.87 -14.25
CA GLY A 120 9.13 -3.57 -14.16
C GLY A 120 9.55 -3.22 -12.74
N THR A 121 10.40 -2.17 -12.64
CA THR A 121 10.83 -1.64 -11.35
C THR A 121 9.69 -0.95 -10.62
N VAL A 122 9.68 -1.13 -9.32
CA VAL A 122 8.73 -0.47 -8.43
C VAL A 122 9.17 0.97 -8.19
N PRO A 123 8.25 1.96 -8.16
CA PRO A 123 8.61 3.35 -7.90
C PRO A 123 9.26 3.57 -6.55
#